data_57368094ebcefe85031c9cda8558be88
#
_entry.id   57368094ebcefe85031c9cda8558be88
#
_cell.length_a   1.000
_cell.length_b   1.000
_cell.length_c   1.000
_cell.angle_alpha   90.00
_cell.angle_beta   90.00
_cell.angle_gamma   90.00
#
_symmetry.space_group_name_H-M   'P 1'
#
loop_
_entity.id
_entity.type
_entity.pdbx_description
1 polymer ?
#
loop_
_entity_poly.entity_id
_entity_poly.type
_entity_poly.pdbx_seq_one_letter_code
_entity_poly.pdbx_strand_id
1 'polypeptide(L)'
;MRILVTGAAGSIGTVLVSGLTDRGHDVFGLDRSAATDGYGERWYTVDATDPDAVDAVFTDLDRSGGVDAVVHLAGIPDEASLTDELDSHVVSTAALLDAMVGHGVSRIVYASSNHAVGRTPRSDRLTVDVRPRPDTFYGVAKVAAEALLSLYVDRHGIDAVSLRIGSFLPQPETTRGLSTWLSHDDAVRMVHAAVTTPDPGYAVVYGVSANTRGWWDLEPGRALGYDPQDDAEEYADRVPARDEDEVEAAHVGGPLVTERFYRPAL
;
A
#
# COMPACT_ATOMS: atom_id res chain seq x y z
N MET A 1 -14.37 -1.13 -13.89
CA MET A 1 -13.01 -0.79 -14.34
C MET A 1 -12.21 -2.08 -14.52
N ARG A 2 -11.21 -2.06 -15.37
CA ARG A 2 -10.20 -3.11 -15.53
C ARG A 2 -8.98 -2.73 -14.71
N ILE A 3 -8.57 -3.55 -13.76
CA ILE A 3 -7.56 -3.20 -12.74
C ILE A 3 -6.47 -4.27 -12.73
N LEU A 4 -5.20 -3.86 -12.90
CA LEU A 4 -4.05 -4.73 -12.67
C LEU A 4 -3.60 -4.61 -11.21
N VAL A 5 -3.59 -5.72 -10.47
CA VAL A 5 -3.09 -5.78 -9.09
C VAL A 5 -1.75 -6.50 -9.11
N THR A 6 -0.67 -5.83 -8.72
CA THR A 6 0.65 -6.47 -8.55
C THR A 6 0.84 -6.90 -7.10
N GLY A 7 1.62 -7.94 -6.84
CA GLY A 7 1.67 -8.56 -5.52
C GLY A 7 0.36 -9.27 -5.16
N ALA A 8 -0.35 -9.75 -6.19
CA ALA A 8 -1.70 -10.28 -6.10
C ALA A 8 -1.80 -11.59 -5.28
N ALA A 9 -0.70 -12.34 -5.12
CA ALA A 9 -0.62 -13.53 -4.26
C ALA A 9 -0.31 -13.20 -2.80
N GLY A 10 0.03 -11.94 -2.48
CA GLY A 10 0.32 -11.49 -1.12
C GLY A 10 -0.93 -11.39 -0.22
N SER A 11 -0.72 -11.13 1.08
CA SER A 11 -1.81 -11.04 2.06
C SER A 11 -2.84 -9.96 1.72
N ILE A 12 -2.40 -8.77 1.32
CA ILE A 12 -3.31 -7.69 0.88
C ILE A 12 -3.87 -8.03 -0.50
N GLY A 13 -3.03 -8.53 -1.42
CA GLY A 13 -3.40 -8.81 -2.81
C GLY A 13 -4.58 -9.77 -2.93
N THR A 14 -4.54 -10.88 -2.22
CA THR A 14 -5.61 -11.90 -2.25
C THR A 14 -6.97 -11.33 -1.80
N VAL A 15 -6.97 -10.49 -0.77
CA VAL A 15 -8.18 -9.83 -0.28
C VAL A 15 -8.69 -8.80 -1.30
N LEU A 16 -7.79 -7.99 -1.86
CA LEU A 16 -8.19 -6.96 -2.82
C LEU A 16 -8.69 -7.55 -4.13
N VAL A 17 -8.06 -8.60 -4.66
CA VAL A 17 -8.52 -9.25 -5.90
C VAL A 17 -9.95 -9.75 -5.73
N SER A 18 -10.25 -10.45 -4.63
CA SER A 18 -11.63 -10.90 -4.33
C SER A 18 -12.56 -9.70 -4.14
N GLY A 19 -12.23 -8.79 -3.23
CA GLY A 19 -13.13 -7.70 -2.85
C GLY A 19 -13.39 -6.68 -3.97
N LEU A 20 -12.43 -6.43 -4.86
CA LEU A 20 -12.65 -5.58 -6.05
C LEU A 20 -13.48 -6.30 -7.11
N THR A 21 -13.29 -7.61 -7.28
CA THR A 21 -14.14 -8.42 -8.17
C THR A 21 -15.59 -8.42 -7.70
N ASP A 22 -15.85 -8.58 -6.41
CA ASP A 22 -17.18 -8.53 -5.81
C ASP A 22 -17.85 -7.15 -5.99
N ARG A 23 -17.06 -6.09 -6.16
CA ARG A 23 -17.53 -4.73 -6.50
C ARG A 23 -17.72 -4.50 -8.00
N GLY A 24 -17.58 -5.54 -8.82
CA GLY A 24 -17.83 -5.49 -10.24
C GLY A 24 -16.67 -4.96 -11.08
N HIS A 25 -15.45 -4.95 -10.55
CA HIS A 25 -14.25 -4.67 -11.35
C HIS A 25 -13.76 -5.93 -12.06
N ASP A 26 -13.14 -5.76 -13.23
CA ASP A 26 -12.44 -6.82 -13.95
C ASP A 26 -10.98 -6.80 -13.51
N VAL A 27 -10.59 -7.76 -12.66
CA VAL A 27 -9.29 -7.73 -11.96
C VAL A 27 -8.31 -8.72 -12.58
N PHE A 28 -7.10 -8.24 -12.88
CA PHE A 28 -5.96 -9.00 -13.35
C PHE A 28 -4.90 -9.05 -12.25
N GLY A 29 -4.32 -10.22 -12.00
CA GLY A 29 -3.25 -10.41 -11.03
C GLY A 29 -1.87 -10.48 -11.68
N LEU A 30 -0.88 -9.83 -11.09
CA LEU A 30 0.53 -9.99 -11.41
C LEU A 30 1.28 -10.32 -10.12
N ASP A 31 2.04 -11.41 -10.14
CA ASP A 31 2.90 -11.81 -9.03
C ASP A 31 4.06 -12.67 -9.56
N ARG A 32 5.15 -12.75 -8.81
CA ARG A 32 6.23 -13.70 -9.10
C ARG A 32 5.84 -15.16 -8.79
N SER A 33 4.83 -15.35 -7.98
CA SER A 33 4.25 -16.65 -7.65
C SER A 33 3.19 -17.04 -8.67
N ALA A 34 3.00 -18.34 -8.89
CA ALA A 34 1.90 -18.83 -9.72
C ALA A 34 0.54 -18.49 -9.09
N ALA A 35 -0.47 -18.36 -9.94
CA ALA A 35 -1.84 -18.15 -9.48
C ALA A 35 -2.28 -19.28 -8.55
N THR A 36 -3.02 -18.91 -7.52
CA THR A 36 -3.91 -19.85 -6.83
C THR A 36 -5.15 -20.10 -7.68
N ASP A 37 -5.85 -21.22 -7.46
CA ASP A 37 -7.01 -21.61 -8.27
C ASP A 37 -8.02 -20.46 -8.45
N GLY A 38 -8.52 -20.28 -9.67
CA GLY A 38 -9.62 -19.37 -9.98
C GLY A 38 -9.29 -18.16 -10.87
N TYR A 39 -8.02 -17.83 -11.12
CA TYR A 39 -7.66 -16.63 -11.92
C TYR A 39 -7.60 -16.87 -13.44
N GLY A 40 -7.35 -18.12 -13.89
CA GLY A 40 -7.31 -18.46 -15.33
C GLY A 40 -6.33 -17.56 -16.11
N GLU A 41 -6.79 -17.05 -17.27
CA GLU A 41 -6.00 -16.16 -18.16
C GLU A 41 -5.80 -14.74 -17.61
N ARG A 42 -6.32 -14.41 -16.42
CA ARG A 42 -6.18 -13.10 -15.77
C ARG A 42 -4.98 -13.01 -14.84
N TRP A 43 -4.03 -13.93 -14.96
CA TRP A 43 -2.85 -14.00 -14.10
C TRP A 43 -1.56 -13.96 -14.91
N TYR A 44 -0.65 -13.08 -14.48
CA TYR A 44 0.70 -12.96 -15.03
C TYR A 44 1.73 -13.34 -13.97
N THR A 45 2.51 -14.38 -14.25
CA THR A 45 3.61 -14.77 -13.37
C THR A 45 4.88 -14.04 -13.81
N VAL A 46 5.14 -12.89 -13.19
CA VAL A 46 6.19 -11.95 -13.57
C VAL A 46 6.82 -11.32 -12.34
N ASP A 47 8.13 -11.09 -12.39
CA ASP A 47 8.82 -10.23 -11.42
C ASP A 47 8.61 -8.76 -11.81
N ALA A 48 8.00 -7.98 -10.91
CA ALA A 48 7.74 -6.56 -11.15
C ALA A 48 9.01 -5.69 -11.26
N THR A 49 10.18 -6.23 -10.93
CA THR A 49 11.48 -5.56 -11.10
C THR A 49 12.08 -5.74 -12.50
N ASP A 50 11.48 -6.58 -13.35
CA ASP A 50 11.88 -6.79 -14.74
C ASP A 50 11.05 -5.88 -15.67
N PRO A 51 11.61 -4.78 -16.20
CA PRO A 51 10.85 -3.82 -16.98
C PRO A 51 10.36 -4.39 -18.32
N ASP A 52 11.12 -5.30 -18.95
CA ASP A 52 10.74 -5.91 -20.24
C ASP A 52 9.55 -6.87 -20.02
N ALA A 53 9.58 -7.64 -18.95
CA ALA A 53 8.49 -8.53 -18.58
C ALA A 53 7.22 -7.76 -18.17
N VAL A 54 7.36 -6.66 -17.46
CA VAL A 54 6.23 -5.77 -17.12
C VAL A 54 5.62 -5.16 -18.38
N ASP A 55 6.41 -4.62 -19.29
CA ASP A 55 5.94 -4.05 -20.57
C ASP A 55 5.21 -5.09 -21.42
N ALA A 56 5.71 -6.35 -21.45
CA ALA A 56 5.04 -7.44 -22.14
C ALA A 56 3.65 -7.74 -21.57
N VAL A 57 3.45 -7.60 -20.24
CA VAL A 57 2.13 -7.74 -19.60
C VAL A 57 1.18 -6.64 -20.11
N PHE A 58 1.61 -5.37 -20.12
CA PHE A 58 0.77 -4.27 -20.63
C PHE A 58 0.46 -4.44 -22.12
N THR A 59 1.43 -4.88 -22.93
CA THR A 59 1.21 -5.25 -24.34
C THR A 59 0.13 -6.32 -24.51
N ASP A 60 0.10 -7.34 -23.64
CA ASP A 60 -0.93 -8.38 -23.70
C ASP A 60 -2.31 -7.87 -23.22
N LEU A 61 -2.31 -7.07 -22.15
CA LEU A 61 -3.52 -6.40 -21.66
C LEU A 61 -4.15 -5.51 -22.71
N ASP A 62 -3.37 -4.76 -23.50
CA ASP A 62 -3.86 -3.91 -24.58
C ASP A 62 -4.62 -4.71 -25.65
N ARG A 63 -4.17 -5.92 -26.00
CA ARG A 63 -4.86 -6.81 -26.95
C ARG A 63 -6.25 -7.21 -26.46
N SER A 64 -6.46 -7.19 -25.15
CA SER A 64 -7.74 -7.54 -24.51
C SER A 64 -8.58 -6.32 -24.09
N GLY A 65 -8.12 -5.09 -24.40
CA GLY A 65 -8.86 -3.84 -24.10
C GLY A 65 -8.20 -2.96 -23.03
N GLY A 66 -6.95 -3.22 -22.66
CA GLY A 66 -6.16 -2.44 -21.72
C GLY A 66 -6.59 -2.58 -20.25
N VAL A 67 -6.01 -1.76 -19.38
CA VAL A 67 -6.42 -1.56 -17.99
C VAL A 67 -6.63 -0.08 -17.70
N ASP A 68 -7.56 0.21 -16.78
CA ASP A 68 -7.88 1.58 -16.37
C ASP A 68 -6.98 2.07 -15.22
N ALA A 69 -6.51 1.14 -14.40
CA ALA A 69 -5.73 1.44 -13.20
C ALA A 69 -4.79 0.30 -12.79
N VAL A 70 -3.72 0.66 -12.09
CA VAL A 70 -2.81 -0.28 -11.42
C VAL A 70 -2.96 -0.13 -9.90
N VAL A 71 -3.06 -1.25 -9.18
CA VAL A 71 -2.92 -1.32 -7.72
C VAL A 71 -1.59 -2.03 -7.44
N HIS A 72 -0.59 -1.25 -7.00
CA HIS A 72 0.77 -1.74 -6.82
C HIS A 72 1.05 -2.12 -5.37
N LEU A 73 1.06 -3.43 -5.11
CA LEU A 73 1.34 -4.02 -3.79
C LEU A 73 2.63 -4.83 -3.78
N ALA A 74 3.20 -5.14 -4.96
CA ALA A 74 4.42 -5.94 -5.05
C ALA A 74 5.57 -5.27 -4.30
N GLY A 75 6.31 -6.06 -3.52
CA GLY A 75 7.46 -5.64 -2.75
C GLY A 75 7.71 -6.55 -1.56
N ILE A 76 8.86 -6.42 -0.93
CA ILE A 76 9.20 -7.14 0.30
C ILE A 76 8.41 -6.53 1.46
N PRO A 77 7.60 -7.30 2.22
CA PRO A 77 6.73 -6.72 3.26
C PRO A 77 7.45 -6.45 4.59
N ASP A 78 8.66 -6.99 4.76
CA ASP A 78 9.45 -6.94 5.99
C ASP A 78 10.76 -6.20 5.76
N GLU A 79 11.47 -5.85 6.85
CA GLU A 79 12.78 -5.21 6.79
C GLU A 79 13.85 -6.14 6.18
N ALA A 80 14.43 -5.74 5.06
CA ALA A 80 15.53 -6.42 4.36
C ALA A 80 16.77 -5.52 4.24
N SER A 81 17.74 -5.88 3.36
CA SER A 81 18.85 -5.00 3.06
C SER A 81 18.38 -3.75 2.31
N LEU A 82 19.10 -2.62 2.42
CA LEU A 82 18.75 -1.41 1.68
C LEU A 82 18.65 -1.67 0.17
N THR A 83 19.55 -2.47 -0.39
CA THR A 83 19.54 -2.81 -1.81
C THR A 83 18.28 -3.56 -2.20
N ASP A 84 17.93 -4.63 -1.44
CA ASP A 84 16.73 -5.42 -1.71
C ASP A 84 15.45 -4.58 -1.60
N GLU A 85 15.39 -3.68 -0.60
CA GLU A 85 14.25 -2.78 -0.42
C GLU A 85 14.12 -1.78 -1.58
N LEU A 86 15.22 -1.19 -2.02
CA LEU A 86 15.20 -0.28 -3.17
C LEU A 86 14.81 -0.99 -4.46
N ASP A 87 15.36 -2.18 -4.70
CA ASP A 87 15.01 -2.98 -5.87
C ASP A 87 13.53 -3.36 -5.84
N SER A 88 13.06 -3.89 -4.73
CA SER A 88 11.69 -4.40 -4.62
C SER A 88 10.62 -3.31 -4.66
N HIS A 89 10.90 -2.10 -4.16
CA HIS A 89 9.91 -1.02 -4.05
C HIS A 89 10.12 0.12 -5.04
N VAL A 90 11.36 0.50 -5.33
CA VAL A 90 11.63 1.66 -6.20
C VAL A 90 11.79 1.23 -7.65
N VAL A 91 12.60 0.19 -7.91
CA VAL A 91 12.81 -0.32 -9.28
C VAL A 91 11.51 -0.90 -9.83
N SER A 92 10.76 -1.70 -9.04
CA SER A 92 9.46 -2.22 -9.46
C SER A 92 8.45 -1.12 -9.75
N THR A 93 8.38 -0.08 -8.90
CA THR A 93 7.52 1.09 -9.13
C THR A 93 7.91 1.82 -10.41
N ALA A 94 9.22 2.00 -10.68
CA ALA A 94 9.71 2.64 -11.89
C ALA A 94 9.32 1.85 -13.15
N ALA A 95 9.51 0.53 -13.15
CA ALA A 95 9.15 -0.34 -14.28
C ALA A 95 7.65 -0.24 -14.59
N LEU A 96 6.79 -0.27 -13.56
CA LEU A 96 5.35 -0.11 -13.73
C LEU A 96 4.97 1.27 -14.27
N LEU A 97 5.56 2.34 -13.73
CA LEU A 97 5.27 3.70 -14.16
C LEU A 97 5.66 3.95 -15.62
N ASP A 98 6.84 3.44 -16.04
CA ASP A 98 7.27 3.55 -17.44
C ASP A 98 6.33 2.79 -18.38
N ALA A 99 5.94 1.56 -18.03
CA ALA A 99 4.97 0.78 -18.81
C ALA A 99 3.60 1.48 -18.84
N MET A 100 3.10 1.98 -17.71
CA MET A 100 1.84 2.73 -17.66
C MET A 100 1.85 3.94 -18.60
N VAL A 101 2.92 4.74 -18.59
CA VAL A 101 3.05 5.90 -19.48
C VAL A 101 3.11 5.44 -20.94
N GLY A 102 3.86 4.38 -21.25
CA GLY A 102 3.97 3.82 -22.59
C GLY A 102 2.65 3.30 -23.17
N HIS A 103 1.78 2.77 -22.31
CA HIS A 103 0.50 2.17 -22.68
C HIS A 103 -0.73 3.05 -22.36
N GLY A 104 -0.51 4.31 -21.93
CA GLY A 104 -1.59 5.27 -21.68
C GLY A 104 -2.45 5.00 -20.45
N VAL A 105 -1.96 4.24 -19.49
CA VAL A 105 -2.63 3.99 -18.21
C VAL A 105 -2.30 5.14 -17.25
N SER A 106 -3.31 5.86 -16.80
CA SER A 106 -3.14 7.12 -16.06
C SER A 106 -3.40 7.05 -14.56
N ARG A 107 -3.76 5.88 -14.00
CA ARG A 107 -4.08 5.76 -12.57
C ARG A 107 -3.25 4.68 -11.88
N ILE A 108 -2.57 5.06 -10.77
CA ILE A 108 -1.91 4.11 -9.87
C ILE A 108 -2.30 4.34 -8.41
N VAL A 109 -2.59 3.24 -7.71
CA VAL A 109 -2.74 3.20 -6.25
C VAL A 109 -1.57 2.40 -5.69
N TYR A 110 -0.76 3.02 -4.86
CA TYR A 110 0.47 2.43 -4.33
C TYR A 110 0.34 2.08 -2.84
N ALA A 111 0.70 0.87 -2.47
CA ALA A 111 0.82 0.45 -1.09
C ALA A 111 2.09 1.03 -0.45
N SER A 112 1.99 2.27 0.04
CA SER A 112 2.98 2.85 0.93
C SER A 112 2.78 2.32 2.36
N SER A 113 3.46 2.90 3.33
CA SER A 113 3.45 2.43 4.71
C SER A 113 3.51 3.58 5.70
N ASN A 114 2.95 3.38 6.90
CA ASN A 114 3.18 4.25 8.04
C ASN A 114 4.68 4.33 8.42
N HIS A 115 5.51 3.35 8.00
CA HIS A 115 6.96 3.36 8.19
C HIS A 115 7.69 4.44 7.37
N ALA A 116 7.05 5.03 6.35
CA ALA A 116 7.56 6.24 5.68
C ALA A 116 7.71 7.43 6.65
N VAL A 117 6.94 7.44 7.74
CA VAL A 117 6.95 8.45 8.80
C VAL A 117 7.18 7.84 10.18
N GLY A 118 7.70 6.63 10.25
CA GLY A 118 7.80 5.77 11.45
C GLY A 118 8.49 6.39 12.65
N ARG A 119 9.54 7.21 12.45
CA ARG A 119 10.25 7.93 13.52
C ARG A 119 9.54 9.20 13.99
N THR A 120 8.37 9.53 13.44
CA THR A 120 7.58 10.67 13.93
C THR A 120 6.99 10.31 15.29
N PRO A 121 7.15 11.17 16.32
CA PRO A 121 6.48 10.97 17.60
C PRO A 121 4.96 10.93 17.40
N ARG A 122 4.29 10.08 18.15
CA ARG A 122 2.82 10.08 18.19
C ARG A 122 2.30 11.44 18.66
N SER A 123 1.26 11.89 18.02
CA SER A 123 0.52 13.13 18.37
C SER A 123 -0.98 12.84 18.36
N ASP A 124 -1.79 13.74 18.88
CA ASP A 124 -3.25 13.57 18.92
C ASP A 124 -3.88 13.52 17.53
N ARG A 125 -3.24 14.13 16.54
CA ARG A 125 -3.63 14.06 15.13
C ARG A 125 -2.38 14.12 14.25
N LEU A 126 -2.13 13.06 13.51
CA LEU A 126 -1.03 12.98 12.55
C LEU A 126 -1.56 13.25 11.14
N THR A 127 -1.15 14.39 10.55
CA THR A 127 -1.52 14.74 9.17
C THR A 127 -0.61 14.05 8.15
N VAL A 128 -1.04 13.96 6.90
CA VAL A 128 -0.23 13.39 5.81
C VAL A 128 0.97 14.27 5.42
N ASP A 129 0.92 15.56 5.75
CA ASP A 129 1.96 16.56 5.42
C ASP A 129 3.18 16.52 6.34
N VAL A 130 3.22 15.61 7.31
CA VAL A 130 4.40 15.45 8.15
C VAL A 130 5.60 15.06 7.29
N ARG A 131 6.77 15.67 7.63
CA ARG A 131 8.02 15.35 6.94
C ARG A 131 8.29 13.85 6.99
N PRO A 132 8.72 13.21 5.87
CA PRO A 132 9.19 11.84 5.90
C PRO A 132 10.28 11.63 6.97
N ARG A 133 10.07 10.63 7.82
CA ARG A 133 10.99 10.20 8.87
C ARG A 133 10.93 8.68 9.00
N PRO A 134 11.48 7.96 8.00
CA PRO A 134 11.44 6.50 8.01
C PRO A 134 12.21 5.93 9.22
N ASP A 135 11.80 4.77 9.66
CA ASP A 135 12.39 4.03 10.79
C ASP A 135 13.18 2.80 10.37
N THR A 136 13.06 2.39 9.12
CA THR A 136 13.61 1.19 8.52
C THR A 136 14.09 1.45 7.10
N PHE A 137 14.87 0.55 6.50
CA PHE A 137 15.19 0.60 5.06
C PHE A 137 13.94 0.37 4.21
N TYR A 138 13.02 -0.47 4.68
CA TYR A 138 11.67 -0.58 4.11
C TYR A 138 10.98 0.79 4.05
N GLY A 139 10.94 1.53 5.16
CA GLY A 139 10.39 2.88 5.22
C GLY A 139 11.11 3.87 4.28
N VAL A 140 12.44 3.78 4.16
CA VAL A 140 13.24 4.58 3.19
C VAL A 140 12.79 4.31 1.76
N ALA A 141 12.64 3.03 1.38
CA ALA A 141 12.20 2.65 0.04
C ALA A 141 10.77 3.12 -0.24
N LYS A 142 9.86 3.06 0.75
CA LYS A 142 8.50 3.59 0.61
C LYS A 142 8.49 5.10 0.37
N VAL A 143 9.33 5.88 1.08
CA VAL A 143 9.49 7.32 0.84
C VAL A 143 10.03 7.58 -0.57
N ALA A 144 11.01 6.81 -1.02
CA ALA A 144 11.59 6.98 -2.36
C ALA A 144 10.56 6.68 -3.46
N ALA A 145 9.73 5.65 -3.29
CA ALA A 145 8.65 5.34 -4.22
C ALA A 145 7.55 6.41 -4.20
N GLU A 146 7.15 6.96 -3.03
CA GLU A 146 6.25 8.11 -2.95
C GLU A 146 6.78 9.33 -3.74
N ALA A 147 8.09 9.62 -3.62
CA ALA A 147 8.72 10.71 -4.36
C ALA A 147 8.74 10.45 -5.88
N LEU A 148 8.96 9.18 -6.29
CA LEU A 148 8.94 8.79 -7.70
C LEU A 148 7.52 8.94 -8.29
N LEU A 149 6.49 8.54 -7.57
CA LEU A 149 5.09 8.73 -7.98
C LEU A 149 4.75 10.20 -8.17
N SER A 150 5.11 11.07 -7.21
CA SER A 150 4.94 12.52 -7.34
C SER A 150 5.63 13.09 -8.58
N LEU A 151 6.86 12.63 -8.88
CA LEU A 151 7.59 13.04 -10.07
C LEU A 151 6.85 12.66 -11.37
N TYR A 152 6.27 11.46 -11.42
CA TYR A 152 5.52 11.00 -12.61
C TYR A 152 4.19 11.72 -12.77
N VAL A 153 3.51 12.08 -11.69
CA VAL A 153 2.34 12.96 -11.73
C VAL A 153 2.71 14.29 -12.40
N ASP A 154 3.78 14.94 -11.93
CA ASP A 154 4.21 16.24 -12.45
C ASP A 154 4.69 16.17 -13.92
N ARG A 155 5.36 15.08 -14.32
CA ARG A 155 5.94 14.94 -15.65
C ARG A 155 4.99 14.40 -16.72
N HIS A 156 4.12 13.47 -16.32
CA HIS A 156 3.30 12.69 -17.26
C HIS A 156 1.80 12.90 -17.08
N GLY A 157 1.38 13.64 -16.03
CA GLY A 157 -0.03 13.92 -15.79
C GLY A 157 -0.84 12.68 -15.39
N ILE A 158 -0.19 11.67 -14.82
CA ILE A 158 -0.89 10.52 -14.23
C ILE A 158 -1.45 10.89 -12.87
N ASP A 159 -2.39 10.11 -12.38
CA ASP A 159 -2.92 10.20 -11.03
C ASP A 159 -2.29 9.13 -10.14
N ALA A 160 -1.79 9.49 -8.97
CA ALA A 160 -1.18 8.57 -8.03
C ALA A 160 -1.71 8.76 -6.61
N VAL A 161 -2.21 7.68 -6.00
CA VAL A 161 -2.65 7.66 -4.61
C VAL A 161 -1.75 6.75 -3.80
N SER A 162 -0.98 7.32 -2.87
CA SER A 162 -0.10 6.59 -1.94
C SER A 162 -0.84 6.29 -0.64
N LEU A 163 -0.99 5.01 -0.32
CA LEU A 163 -1.67 4.52 0.87
C LEU A 163 -0.64 4.21 1.96
N ARG A 164 -0.47 5.09 2.95
CA ARG A 164 0.38 4.80 4.13
C ARG A 164 -0.37 3.83 5.06
N ILE A 165 -0.29 2.55 4.72
CA ILE A 165 -1.01 1.47 5.40
C ILE A 165 -0.44 1.27 6.82
N GLY A 166 -1.33 1.11 7.78
CA GLY A 166 -1.03 0.71 9.15
C GLY A 166 -0.86 -0.80 9.28
N SER A 167 -1.61 -1.45 10.16
CA SER A 167 -1.51 -2.89 10.40
C SER A 167 -2.66 -3.63 9.70
N PHE A 168 -2.39 -4.20 8.52
CA PHE A 168 -3.35 -5.00 7.79
C PHE A 168 -3.39 -6.43 8.35
N LEU A 169 -4.40 -6.74 9.13
CA LEU A 169 -4.60 -8.01 9.82
C LEU A 169 -6.09 -8.37 9.88
N PRO A 170 -6.46 -9.66 10.03
CA PRO A 170 -7.84 -10.06 10.26
C PRO A 170 -8.45 -9.41 11.52
N GLN A 171 -7.63 -9.23 12.57
CA GLN A 171 -7.99 -8.55 13.82
C GLN A 171 -6.72 -7.92 14.44
N PRO A 172 -6.84 -6.88 15.29
CA PRO A 172 -5.70 -6.31 15.99
C PRO A 172 -5.16 -7.30 17.04
N GLU A 173 -3.84 -7.41 17.14
CA GLU A 173 -3.15 -8.37 18.03
C GLU A 173 -2.41 -7.68 19.20
N THR A 174 -2.24 -6.36 19.13
CA THR A 174 -1.48 -5.58 20.10
C THR A 174 -2.22 -4.31 20.50
N THR A 175 -1.88 -3.72 21.65
CA THR A 175 -2.43 -2.41 22.08
C THR A 175 -2.20 -1.32 21.03
N ARG A 176 -1.02 -1.31 20.36
CA ARG A 176 -0.76 -0.44 19.23
C ARG A 176 -1.69 -0.76 18.05
N GLY A 177 -1.94 -2.03 17.78
CA GLY A 177 -2.87 -2.50 16.76
C GLY A 177 -4.26 -1.86 16.89
N LEU A 178 -4.75 -1.61 18.10
CA LEU A 178 -6.03 -0.92 18.33
C LEU A 178 -6.08 0.52 17.77
N SER A 179 -4.93 1.09 17.41
CA SER A 179 -4.85 2.42 16.79
C SER A 179 -4.45 2.36 15.31
N THR A 180 -3.78 1.28 14.86
CA THR A 180 -3.17 1.20 13.54
C THR A 180 -3.83 0.20 12.62
N TRP A 181 -4.81 -0.54 13.10
CA TRP A 181 -5.46 -1.60 12.35
C TRP A 181 -6.17 -1.10 11.09
N LEU A 182 -5.99 -1.84 10.01
CA LEU A 182 -6.77 -1.76 8.79
C LEU A 182 -7.43 -3.11 8.57
N SER A 183 -8.75 -3.18 8.65
CA SER A 183 -9.50 -4.39 8.35
C SER A 183 -9.40 -4.78 6.88
N HIS A 184 -9.70 -6.03 6.58
CA HIS A 184 -9.78 -6.50 5.20
C HIS A 184 -10.84 -5.75 4.39
N ASP A 185 -12.01 -5.52 4.98
CA ASP A 185 -13.13 -4.83 4.32
C ASP A 185 -12.83 -3.35 4.10
N ASP A 186 -12.22 -2.66 5.07
CA ASP A 186 -11.80 -1.27 4.90
C ASP A 186 -10.65 -1.12 3.91
N ALA A 187 -9.74 -2.10 3.80
CA ALA A 187 -8.73 -2.10 2.75
C ALA A 187 -9.36 -2.14 1.36
N VAL A 188 -10.39 -2.97 1.16
CA VAL A 188 -11.15 -3.01 -0.10
C VAL A 188 -11.89 -1.69 -0.35
N ARG A 189 -12.55 -1.10 0.68
CA ARG A 189 -13.22 0.22 0.57
C ARG A 189 -12.23 1.31 0.17
N MET A 190 -11.07 1.33 0.82
CA MET A 190 -10.01 2.31 0.58
C MET A 190 -9.45 2.24 -0.85
N VAL A 191 -9.09 1.04 -1.31
CA VAL A 191 -8.55 0.86 -2.65
C VAL A 191 -9.62 1.13 -3.70
N HIS A 192 -10.87 0.70 -3.48
CA HIS A 192 -11.98 1.02 -4.36
C HIS A 192 -12.17 2.55 -4.50
N ALA A 193 -12.17 3.30 -3.39
CA ALA A 193 -12.23 4.76 -3.41
C ALA A 193 -11.06 5.36 -4.20
N ALA A 194 -9.82 4.90 -3.94
CA ALA A 194 -8.62 5.42 -4.59
C ALA A 194 -8.58 5.18 -6.10
N VAL A 195 -9.12 4.03 -6.60
CA VAL A 195 -9.16 3.77 -8.05
C VAL A 195 -10.31 4.50 -8.74
N THR A 196 -11.41 4.83 -8.03
CA THR A 196 -12.62 5.41 -8.62
C THR A 196 -12.77 6.91 -8.43
N THR A 197 -12.01 7.53 -7.51
CA THR A 197 -12.05 8.99 -7.29
C THR A 197 -11.66 9.74 -8.57
N PRO A 198 -12.38 10.81 -8.95
CA PRO A 198 -11.99 11.62 -10.11
C PRO A 198 -10.77 12.49 -9.77
N ASP A 199 -9.82 12.56 -10.71
CA ASP A 199 -8.70 13.51 -10.76
C ASP A 199 -7.99 13.77 -9.40
N PRO A 200 -7.50 12.75 -8.67
CA PRO A 200 -6.84 12.96 -7.38
C PRO A 200 -5.47 13.65 -7.50
N GLY A 201 -4.87 13.68 -8.69
CA GLY A 201 -3.48 14.13 -8.88
C GLY A 201 -2.54 13.27 -8.06
N TYR A 202 -1.63 13.89 -7.27
CA TYR A 202 -0.84 13.18 -6.28
C TYR A 202 -1.49 13.31 -4.90
N ALA A 203 -1.93 12.20 -4.35
CA ALA A 203 -2.54 12.14 -3.01
C ALA A 203 -1.84 11.14 -2.10
N VAL A 204 -1.74 11.48 -0.82
CA VAL A 204 -1.27 10.59 0.24
C VAL A 204 -2.38 10.45 1.27
N VAL A 205 -2.69 9.23 1.69
CA VAL A 205 -3.71 8.95 2.70
C VAL A 205 -3.22 7.91 3.70
N TYR A 206 -3.76 7.95 4.91
CA TYR A 206 -3.51 6.88 5.89
C TYR A 206 -4.48 5.73 5.66
N GLY A 207 -3.91 4.52 5.55
CA GLY A 207 -4.64 3.27 5.39
C GLY A 207 -4.88 2.61 6.74
N VAL A 208 -5.89 3.07 7.45
CA VAL A 208 -6.35 2.51 8.74
C VAL A 208 -7.87 2.55 8.79
N SER A 209 -8.47 1.67 9.59
CA SER A 209 -9.91 1.66 9.87
C SER A 209 -10.33 2.83 10.77
N ALA A 210 -11.63 2.99 11.04
CA ALA A 210 -12.19 4.05 11.88
C ALA A 210 -11.92 3.83 13.38
N ASN A 211 -10.70 3.45 13.73
CA ASN A 211 -10.33 3.02 15.07
C ASN A 211 -10.56 4.11 16.12
N THR A 212 -11.36 3.81 17.14
CA THR A 212 -11.64 4.72 18.28
C THR A 212 -10.36 5.24 18.95
N ARG A 213 -9.29 4.40 19.02
CA ARG A 213 -7.97 4.79 19.55
C ARG A 213 -7.06 5.39 18.49
N GLY A 214 -7.59 5.68 17.27
CA GLY A 214 -6.85 6.24 16.16
C GLY A 214 -6.38 7.68 16.43
N TRP A 215 -5.23 8.03 15.87
CA TRP A 215 -4.62 9.37 15.91
C TRP A 215 -4.22 9.84 14.51
N TRP A 216 -4.78 9.20 13.49
CA TRP A 216 -4.52 9.47 12.08
C TRP A 216 -5.52 10.50 11.54
N ASP A 217 -5.03 11.41 10.72
CA ASP A 217 -5.92 12.30 9.97
C ASP A 217 -6.52 11.53 8.78
N LEU A 218 -7.80 11.18 8.87
CA LEU A 218 -8.53 10.45 7.83
C LEU A 218 -9.19 11.37 6.78
N GLU A 219 -9.16 12.69 6.98
CA GLU A 219 -9.82 13.62 6.05
C GLU A 219 -9.30 13.55 4.61
N PRO A 220 -7.97 13.40 4.33
CA PRO A 220 -7.50 13.18 2.97
C PRO A 220 -8.10 11.92 2.32
N GLY A 221 -8.25 10.84 3.06
CA GLY A 221 -8.91 9.62 2.59
C GLY A 221 -10.40 9.83 2.30
N ARG A 222 -11.11 10.53 3.20
CA ARG A 222 -12.52 10.85 3.02
C ARG A 222 -12.77 11.75 1.82
N ALA A 223 -11.86 12.68 1.54
CA ALA A 223 -11.92 13.52 0.35
C ALA A 223 -11.84 12.70 -0.95
N LEU A 224 -11.19 11.53 -0.94
CA LEU A 224 -11.16 10.58 -2.05
C LEU A 224 -12.37 9.61 -2.07
N GLY A 225 -13.26 9.68 -1.08
CA GLY A 225 -14.39 8.78 -0.92
C GLY A 225 -14.13 7.55 -0.05
N TYR A 226 -12.98 7.47 0.63
CA TYR A 226 -12.73 6.42 1.61
C TYR A 226 -13.48 6.70 2.91
N ASP A 227 -14.48 5.90 3.19
CA ASP A 227 -15.28 5.94 4.42
C ASP A 227 -15.07 4.64 5.21
N PRO A 228 -14.08 4.57 6.11
CA PRO A 228 -13.84 3.37 6.92
C PRO A 228 -15.00 3.09 7.87
N GLN A 229 -15.34 1.82 8.06
CA GLN A 229 -16.51 1.38 8.82
C GLN A 229 -16.13 0.54 10.04
N ASP A 230 -14.96 -0.10 10.02
CA ASP A 230 -14.57 -1.04 11.05
C ASP A 230 -13.77 -0.36 12.17
N ASP A 231 -13.91 -0.84 13.41
CA ASP A 231 -13.24 -0.28 14.59
C ASP A 231 -12.53 -1.38 15.38
N ALA A 232 -11.23 -1.22 15.59
CA ALA A 232 -10.42 -2.12 16.40
C ALA A 232 -10.89 -2.22 17.87
N GLU A 233 -11.65 -1.23 18.38
CA GLU A 233 -12.17 -1.23 19.75
C GLU A 233 -13.04 -2.47 20.05
N GLU A 234 -13.69 -3.05 19.05
CA GLU A 234 -14.46 -4.29 19.19
C GLU A 234 -13.61 -5.48 19.68
N TYR A 235 -12.30 -5.40 19.53
CA TYR A 235 -11.32 -6.42 19.92
C TYR A 235 -10.56 -6.08 21.21
N ALA A 236 -10.78 -4.90 21.82
CA ALA A 236 -9.98 -4.37 22.92
C ALA A 236 -9.87 -5.36 24.11
N ASP A 237 -10.96 -6.03 24.44
CA ASP A 237 -10.99 -7.02 25.55
C ASP A 237 -10.19 -8.30 25.26
N ARG A 238 -9.80 -8.54 24.00
CA ARG A 238 -9.04 -9.72 23.57
C ARG A 238 -7.55 -9.42 23.39
N VAL A 239 -7.16 -8.15 23.41
CA VAL A 239 -5.77 -7.71 23.26
C VAL A 239 -5.12 -7.55 24.63
N PRO A 240 -4.16 -8.43 24.99
CA PRO A 240 -3.50 -8.36 26.28
C PRO A 240 -2.54 -7.17 26.33
N ALA A 241 -2.44 -6.52 27.49
CA ALA A 241 -1.39 -5.55 27.75
C ALA A 241 -0.01 -6.23 27.83
N ARG A 242 1.03 -5.57 27.28
CA ARG A 242 2.42 -6.05 27.24
C ARG A 242 3.36 -4.98 27.81
N ASP A 243 4.50 -5.38 28.31
CA ASP A 243 5.51 -4.46 28.85
C ASP A 243 6.06 -3.51 27.76
N GLU A 244 6.05 -3.92 26.50
CA GLU A 244 6.54 -3.14 25.37
C GLU A 244 5.56 -2.05 24.87
N ASP A 245 4.31 -2.09 25.30
CA ASP A 245 3.23 -1.23 24.74
C ASP A 245 3.53 0.27 24.89
N GLU A 246 4.15 0.69 25.98
CA GLU A 246 4.53 2.10 26.19
C GLU A 246 5.60 2.56 25.18
N VAL A 247 6.62 1.73 24.94
CA VAL A 247 7.70 2.01 23.98
C VAL A 247 7.15 2.02 22.56
N GLU A 248 6.32 1.04 22.21
CA GLU A 248 5.69 0.94 20.90
C GLU A 248 4.71 2.09 20.62
N ALA A 249 4.07 2.64 21.66
CA ALA A 249 3.14 3.77 21.52
C ALA A 249 3.83 5.13 21.33
N ALA A 250 5.13 5.25 21.55
CA ALA A 250 5.83 6.55 21.52
C ALA A 250 5.98 7.13 20.10
N HIS A 251 6.06 6.27 19.09
CA HIS A 251 6.29 6.65 17.69
C HIS A 251 5.33 5.93 16.73
N VAL A 252 5.18 6.50 15.55
CA VAL A 252 4.32 5.96 14.47
C VAL A 252 4.70 4.54 14.08
N GLY A 253 5.98 4.24 13.95
CA GLY A 253 6.49 2.92 13.52
C GLY A 253 6.45 1.84 14.60
N GLY A 254 6.11 2.19 15.84
CA GLY A 254 5.98 1.22 16.93
C GLY A 254 7.30 0.51 17.24
N PRO A 255 7.35 -0.84 17.25
CA PRO A 255 8.54 -1.59 17.64
C PRO A 255 9.74 -1.37 16.71
N LEU A 256 9.51 -1.05 15.43
CA LEU A 256 10.59 -0.92 14.44
C LEU A 256 11.50 0.30 14.66
N VAL A 257 11.09 1.26 15.51
CA VAL A 257 11.97 2.38 15.90
C VAL A 257 13.04 1.99 16.92
N THR A 258 13.00 0.78 17.47
CA THR A 258 13.92 0.34 18.52
C THR A 258 15.19 -0.26 17.92
N GLU A 259 16.29 -0.22 18.69
CA GLU A 259 17.61 -0.75 18.27
C GLU A 259 17.59 -2.24 17.88
N ARG A 260 16.63 -3.00 18.37
CA ARG A 260 16.40 -4.40 18.00
C ARG A 260 16.29 -4.63 16.49
N PHE A 261 15.80 -3.62 15.75
CA PHE A 261 15.58 -3.68 14.31
C PHE A 261 16.66 -2.95 13.50
N TYR A 262 17.70 -2.41 14.16
CA TYR A 262 18.76 -1.74 13.42
C TYR A 262 19.62 -2.76 12.66
N ARG A 263 19.87 -2.45 11.40
CA ARG A 263 20.68 -3.25 10.47
C ARG A 263 21.71 -2.37 9.78
N PRO A 264 22.88 -2.90 9.38
CA PRO A 264 23.77 -2.21 8.45
C PRO A 264 23.08 -1.98 7.12
N ALA A 265 23.38 -0.86 6.46
CA ALA A 265 22.78 -0.52 5.17
C ALA A 265 23.38 -1.36 4.02
N LEU A 266 24.66 -1.75 4.14
CA LEU A 266 25.45 -2.49 3.15
C LEU A 266 26.20 -3.64 3.80
#